data_67d215b028efaf986d762498d6ef96cf
#
_entry.id   67d215b028efaf986d762498d6ef96cf
#
_cell.length_a   1.000
_cell.length_b   1.000
_cell.length_c   1.000
_cell.angle_alpha   90.00
_cell.angle_beta   90.00
_cell.angle_gamma   90.00
#
_symmetry.space_group_name_H-M   'P 1'
#
loop_
_entity.id
_entity.type
_entity.pdbx_description
1 polymer ?
#
loop_
_entity_poly.entity_id
_entity_poly.type
_entity_poly.pdbx_seq_one_letter_code
_entity_poly.pdbx_strand_id
1 'polypeptide(L)'
;FVFTGGHGGGSFAFSQAIPAINQGLKPNTISTDLHTGSMNRGMKDLLNVMSKFLNIGLNLSEVVTATTWDAAKVIKRNDLGNLSVGSVADLTILNLRTGQFGFVDTKDKKIKGDKKLECELTIKDGQIVYDLNGISNKFWNE
;
A
#
# COMPACT_ATOMS: atom_id res chain seq x y z
N PHE A 1 19.48 10.23 3.54
CA PHE A 1 18.44 10.83 2.71
C PHE A 1 17.32 9.80 2.55
N VAL A 2 16.09 10.15 2.93
CA VAL A 2 14.93 9.27 2.82
C VAL A 2 14.08 9.74 1.63
N PHE A 3 13.83 8.85 0.68
CA PHE A 3 12.93 9.09 -0.44
C PHE A 3 11.58 8.43 -0.15
N THR A 4 10.52 9.21 -0.11
CA THR A 4 9.16 8.72 0.11
C THR A 4 8.37 8.78 -1.19
N GLY A 5 7.86 7.64 -1.62
CA GLY A 5 6.88 7.55 -2.70
C GLY A 5 5.48 7.82 -2.16
N GLY A 6 4.89 8.94 -2.54
CA GLY A 6 3.54 9.31 -2.15
C GLY A 6 2.70 9.69 -3.34
N HIS A 7 1.38 9.67 -3.21
CA HIS A 7 0.44 9.97 -4.28
C HIS A 7 -0.43 11.20 -3.97
N GLY A 8 0.07 12.13 -3.19
CA GLY A 8 -0.66 13.37 -2.90
C GLY A 8 -0.91 14.25 -4.12
N GLY A 9 -1.47 15.41 -3.91
CA GLY A 9 -2.03 16.31 -4.90
C GLY A 9 -1.18 16.73 -6.11
N GLY A 10 0.01 16.18 -6.30
CA GLY A 10 0.89 16.48 -7.43
C GLY A 10 2.16 15.64 -7.46
N SER A 11 2.35 14.76 -6.51
CA SER A 11 3.66 14.14 -6.22
C SER A 11 3.95 12.87 -7.01
N PHE A 12 2.95 12.17 -7.55
CA PHE A 12 3.14 10.89 -8.23
C PHE A 12 2.68 10.95 -9.69
N ALA A 13 3.64 10.95 -10.60
CA ALA A 13 3.39 10.84 -12.04
C ALA A 13 4.10 9.62 -12.62
N PHE A 14 3.41 8.78 -13.39
CA PHE A 14 4.00 7.59 -14.03
C PHE A 14 5.16 7.94 -14.95
N SER A 15 5.09 9.07 -15.62
CA SER A 15 6.17 9.56 -16.50
C SER A 15 7.49 9.84 -15.77
N GLN A 16 7.45 9.99 -14.45
CA GLN A 16 8.64 10.18 -13.60
C GLN A 16 8.97 8.90 -12.82
N ALA A 17 7.96 8.26 -12.22
CA ALA A 17 8.15 7.11 -11.35
C ALA A 17 8.69 5.88 -12.12
N ILE A 18 8.16 5.59 -13.31
CA ILE A 18 8.59 4.44 -14.10
C ILE A 18 10.06 4.55 -14.53
N PRO A 19 10.52 5.64 -15.15
CA PRO A 19 11.94 5.79 -15.48
C PRO A 19 12.86 5.76 -14.26
N ALA A 20 12.46 6.36 -13.14
CA ALA A 20 13.25 6.36 -11.91
C ALA A 20 13.45 4.92 -11.37
N ILE A 21 12.38 4.14 -11.29
CA ILE A 21 12.43 2.74 -10.85
C ILE A 21 13.28 1.89 -11.81
N ASN A 22 13.13 2.07 -13.12
CA ASN A 22 13.91 1.37 -14.12
C ASN A 22 15.42 1.68 -14.04
N GLN A 23 15.78 2.84 -13.52
CA GLN A 23 17.17 3.24 -13.23
C GLN A 23 17.64 2.79 -11.84
N GLY A 24 16.85 2.03 -11.09
CA GLY A 24 17.19 1.49 -9.78
C GLY A 24 16.86 2.41 -8.60
N LEU A 25 16.25 3.58 -8.82
CA LEU A 25 15.80 4.46 -7.73
C LEU A 25 14.48 3.92 -7.16
N LYS A 26 14.55 3.28 -5.99
CA LYS A 26 13.38 2.77 -5.27
C LYS A 26 13.08 3.65 -4.06
N PRO A 27 11.79 3.92 -3.74
CA PRO A 27 11.45 4.67 -2.54
C PRO A 27 11.80 3.88 -1.27
N ASN A 28 12.30 4.54 -0.25
CA ASN A 28 12.53 3.95 1.07
C ASN A 28 11.20 3.72 1.79
N THR A 29 10.23 4.61 1.59
CA THR A 29 8.88 4.52 2.15
C THR A 29 7.84 4.83 1.10
N ILE A 30 6.64 4.26 1.26
CA ILE A 30 5.48 4.52 0.42
C ILE A 30 4.34 5.02 1.31
N SER A 31 3.72 6.12 0.93
CA SER A 31 2.58 6.72 1.64
C SER A 31 1.50 7.17 0.67
N THR A 32 0.32 7.49 1.18
CA THR A 32 -0.77 8.02 0.36
C THR A 32 -0.62 9.49 0.08
N ASP A 33 -0.04 10.25 1.02
CA ASP A 33 -0.13 11.71 1.04
C ASP A 33 -1.59 12.20 0.87
N LEU A 34 -2.53 11.51 1.57
CA LEU A 34 -3.96 11.76 1.45
C LEU A 34 -4.33 13.11 2.07
N HIS A 35 -4.93 13.96 1.28
CA HIS A 35 -5.50 15.23 1.73
C HIS A 35 -6.72 15.58 0.86
N THR A 36 -7.46 16.62 1.24
CA THR A 36 -8.72 17.01 0.57
C THR A 36 -8.57 17.22 -0.93
N GLY A 37 -7.42 17.71 -1.41
CA GLY A 37 -7.17 17.94 -2.84
C GLY A 37 -6.84 16.67 -3.63
N SER A 38 -6.46 15.57 -2.99
CA SER A 38 -6.06 14.31 -3.66
C SER A 38 -7.16 13.24 -3.65
N MET A 39 -8.08 13.27 -2.70
CA MET A 39 -9.08 12.21 -2.47
C MET A 39 -10.05 11.99 -3.64
N ASN A 40 -10.26 12.97 -4.49
CA ASN A 40 -11.14 12.88 -5.66
C ASN A 40 -10.38 12.64 -6.98
N ARG A 41 -9.08 12.40 -6.93
CA ARG A 41 -8.22 12.16 -8.09
C ARG A 41 -7.79 10.69 -8.20
N GLY A 42 -6.65 10.43 -8.79
CA GLY A 42 -6.15 9.07 -9.04
C GLY A 42 -5.78 8.26 -7.79
N MET A 43 -5.55 8.89 -6.64
CA MET A 43 -5.30 8.23 -5.38
C MET A 43 -6.62 7.87 -4.69
N LYS A 44 -6.72 6.66 -4.16
CA LYS A 44 -7.91 6.16 -3.44
C LYS A 44 -7.59 5.88 -1.97
N ASP A 45 -6.61 5.02 -1.74
CA ASP A 45 -6.14 4.55 -0.45
C ASP A 45 -4.70 4.05 -0.55
N LEU A 46 -4.12 3.58 0.55
CA LEU A 46 -2.77 3.03 0.56
C LEU A 46 -2.63 1.80 -0.33
N LEU A 47 -3.62 0.90 -0.38
CA LEU A 47 -3.57 -0.31 -1.20
C LEU A 47 -3.59 0.02 -2.70
N ASN A 48 -4.28 1.09 -3.10
CA ASN A 48 -4.23 1.60 -4.46
C ASN A 48 -2.82 2.10 -4.83
N VAL A 49 -2.16 2.82 -3.91
CA VAL A 49 -0.77 3.29 -4.11
C VAL A 49 0.19 2.11 -4.17
N MET A 50 0.11 1.17 -3.22
CA MET A 50 0.90 -0.07 -3.21
C MET A 50 0.74 -0.85 -4.52
N SER A 51 -0.51 -1.00 -4.99
CA SER A 51 -0.81 -1.68 -6.26
C SER A 51 -0.17 -0.97 -7.46
N LYS A 52 -0.11 0.35 -7.48
CA LYS A 52 0.61 1.09 -8.53
C LYS A 52 2.09 0.73 -8.54
N PHE A 53 2.74 0.73 -7.38
CA PHE A 53 4.16 0.37 -7.28
C PHE A 53 4.44 -1.07 -7.72
N LEU A 54 3.55 -2.04 -7.42
CA LEU A 54 3.64 -3.41 -7.94
C LEU A 54 3.60 -3.47 -9.47
N ASN A 55 2.82 -2.60 -10.10
CA ASN A 55 2.63 -2.58 -11.56
C ASN A 55 3.66 -1.72 -12.31
N ILE A 56 4.55 -1.04 -11.60
CA ILE A 56 5.63 -0.25 -12.21
C ILE A 56 7.03 -0.76 -11.88
N GLY A 57 7.14 -1.96 -11.28
CA GLY A 57 8.41 -2.68 -11.19
C GLY A 57 8.89 -3.05 -9.79
N LEU A 58 8.23 -2.66 -8.71
CA LEU A 58 8.55 -3.16 -7.38
C LEU A 58 7.91 -4.54 -7.14
N ASN A 59 8.60 -5.41 -6.39
CA ASN A 59 8.01 -6.67 -5.96
C ASN A 59 7.16 -6.50 -4.67
N LEU A 60 6.40 -7.53 -4.31
CA LEU A 60 5.49 -7.47 -3.17
C LEU A 60 6.21 -7.20 -1.84
N SER A 61 7.36 -7.85 -1.62
CA SER A 61 8.14 -7.66 -0.40
C SER A 61 8.64 -6.22 -0.26
N GLU A 62 9.14 -5.63 -1.35
CA GLU A 62 9.60 -4.23 -1.38
C GLU A 62 8.46 -3.27 -1.03
N VAL A 63 7.29 -3.47 -1.64
CA VAL A 63 6.13 -2.61 -1.41
C VAL A 63 5.61 -2.73 0.03
N VAL A 64 5.50 -3.96 0.56
CA VAL A 64 5.07 -4.19 1.94
C VAL A 64 6.07 -3.59 2.93
N THR A 65 7.37 -3.85 2.76
CA THR A 65 8.41 -3.33 3.66
C THR A 65 8.43 -1.80 3.67
N ALA A 66 8.30 -1.16 2.50
CA ALA A 66 8.28 0.30 2.37
C ALA A 66 7.05 0.96 3.02
N THR A 67 5.95 0.22 3.18
CA THR A 67 4.70 0.71 3.82
C THR A 67 4.60 0.34 5.30
N THR A 68 5.46 -0.53 5.81
CA THR A 68 5.44 -1.03 7.20
C THR A 68 6.75 -0.76 7.93
N TRP A 69 7.68 -1.69 7.87
CA TRP A 69 8.92 -1.66 8.64
C TRP A 69 9.81 -0.46 8.33
N ASP A 70 10.02 -0.13 7.05
CA ASP A 70 10.86 1.00 6.68
C ASP A 70 10.21 2.34 7.05
N ALA A 71 8.89 2.45 6.90
CA ALA A 71 8.15 3.62 7.36
C ALA A 71 8.27 3.79 8.89
N ALA A 72 8.12 2.71 9.66
CA ALA A 72 8.26 2.72 11.11
C ALA A 72 9.69 3.16 11.54
N LYS A 73 10.73 2.66 10.88
CA LYS A 73 12.12 3.07 11.13
C LYS A 73 12.35 4.56 10.90
N VAL A 74 11.78 5.12 9.84
CA VAL A 74 11.94 6.56 9.53
C VAL A 74 11.39 7.44 10.65
N ILE A 75 10.26 7.05 11.25
CA ILE A 75 9.67 7.77 12.39
C ILE A 75 10.22 7.30 13.75
N LYS A 76 11.24 6.44 13.76
CA LYS A 76 11.90 5.89 14.96
C LYS A 76 10.96 5.10 15.88
N ARG A 77 9.99 4.41 15.31
CA ARG A 77 9.03 3.53 15.99
C ARG A 77 9.30 2.07 15.65
N ASN A 78 10.39 1.52 16.20
CA ASN A 78 10.81 0.12 15.96
C ASN A 78 9.87 -0.92 16.60
N ASP A 79 8.92 -0.48 17.40
CA ASP A 79 7.83 -1.26 17.98
C ASP A 79 6.68 -1.51 16.98
N LEU A 80 6.70 -0.83 15.81
CA LEU A 80 5.67 -0.89 14.79
C LEU A 80 6.18 -1.52 13.49
N GLY A 81 5.25 -1.88 12.60
CA GLY A 81 5.53 -2.31 11.24
C GLY A 81 6.19 -3.69 11.13
N ASN A 82 6.11 -4.53 12.19
CA ASN A 82 6.65 -5.88 12.24
C ASN A 82 5.73 -6.83 13.02
N LEU A 83 5.94 -8.14 12.86
CA LEU A 83 5.15 -9.20 13.50
C LEU A 83 5.94 -9.93 14.60
N SER A 84 6.90 -9.28 15.23
CA SER A 84 7.69 -9.86 16.31
C SER A 84 6.83 -10.08 17.56
N VAL A 85 7.17 -11.11 18.34
CA VAL A 85 6.52 -11.33 19.64
C VAL A 85 6.72 -10.11 20.53
N GLY A 86 5.64 -9.58 21.08
CA GLY A 86 5.63 -8.38 21.92
C GLY A 86 5.39 -7.07 21.14
N SER A 87 5.32 -7.10 19.82
CA SER A 87 4.88 -5.94 19.03
C SER A 87 3.37 -5.72 19.16
N VAL A 88 2.93 -4.49 18.87
CA VAL A 88 1.49 -4.16 18.83
C VAL A 88 0.79 -5.07 17.82
N ALA A 89 -0.34 -5.64 18.21
CA ALA A 89 -1.12 -6.55 17.36
C ALA A 89 -1.98 -5.77 16.34
N ASP A 90 -1.31 -5.00 15.49
CA ASP A 90 -1.88 -4.29 14.35
C ASP A 90 -1.52 -5.06 13.07
N LEU A 91 -2.49 -5.74 12.47
CA LEU A 91 -2.28 -6.61 11.30
C LEU A 91 -3.29 -6.33 10.20
N THR A 92 -2.86 -6.53 8.96
CA THR A 92 -3.76 -6.52 7.82
C THR A 92 -3.51 -7.76 6.96
N ILE A 93 -4.55 -8.52 6.69
CA ILE A 93 -4.53 -9.63 5.73
C ILE A 93 -4.90 -9.05 4.37
N LEU A 94 -4.03 -9.24 3.39
CA LEU A 94 -4.19 -8.73 2.04
C LEU A 94 -4.35 -9.89 1.05
N ASN A 95 -5.24 -9.70 0.08
CA ASN A 95 -5.35 -10.54 -1.10
C ASN A 95 -4.62 -9.88 -2.27
N LEU A 96 -3.69 -10.59 -2.90
CA LEU A 96 -3.06 -10.16 -4.15
C LEU A 96 -3.83 -10.74 -5.33
N ARG A 97 -4.72 -9.95 -5.88
CA ARG A 97 -5.51 -10.33 -7.06
C ARG A 97 -4.73 -10.15 -8.35
N THR A 98 -4.88 -11.11 -9.25
CA THR A 98 -4.45 -11.02 -10.64
C THR A 98 -5.64 -10.76 -11.56
N GLY A 99 -5.45 -9.93 -12.59
CA GLY A 99 -6.54 -9.57 -13.51
C GLY A 99 -6.16 -8.39 -14.40
N GLN A 100 -7.16 -7.70 -14.91
CA GLN A 100 -6.96 -6.48 -15.70
C GLN A 100 -7.45 -5.27 -14.90
N PHE A 101 -6.53 -4.44 -14.46
CA PHE A 101 -6.81 -3.27 -13.67
C PHE A 101 -6.30 -2.00 -14.36
N GLY A 102 -6.93 -0.87 -14.03
CA GLY A 102 -6.49 0.44 -14.47
C GLY A 102 -6.08 1.31 -13.28
N PHE A 103 -4.92 1.95 -13.36
CA PHE A 103 -4.42 2.86 -12.34
C PHE A 103 -4.16 4.24 -12.93
N VAL A 104 -4.58 5.28 -12.22
CA VAL A 104 -4.48 6.67 -12.66
C VAL A 104 -3.51 7.42 -11.75
N ASP A 105 -2.64 8.24 -12.32
CA ASP A 105 -1.70 9.09 -11.60
C ASP A 105 -2.26 10.51 -11.33
N THR A 106 -1.44 11.37 -10.72
CA THR A 106 -1.83 12.76 -10.40
C THR A 106 -1.96 13.68 -11.62
N LYS A 107 -1.55 13.23 -12.80
CA LYS A 107 -1.66 13.91 -14.08
C LYS A 107 -2.78 13.32 -14.96
N ASP A 108 -3.71 12.55 -14.35
CA ASP A 108 -4.80 11.85 -15.03
C ASP A 108 -4.33 10.87 -16.13
N LYS A 109 -3.07 10.40 -16.04
CA LYS A 109 -2.54 9.37 -16.93
C LYS A 109 -2.85 8.00 -16.37
N LYS A 110 -3.28 7.09 -17.25
CA LYS A 110 -3.70 5.73 -16.90
C LYS A 110 -2.69 4.70 -17.40
N ILE A 111 -2.32 3.77 -16.53
CA ILE A 111 -1.62 2.54 -16.91
C ILE A 111 -2.53 1.33 -16.75
N LYS A 112 -2.23 0.27 -17.50
CA LYS A 112 -2.78 -1.07 -17.26
C LYS A 112 -1.90 -1.76 -16.23
N GLY A 113 -2.52 -2.55 -15.36
CA GLY A 113 -1.83 -3.41 -14.40
C GLY A 113 -2.49 -4.77 -14.33
N ASP A 114 -1.74 -5.77 -13.89
CA ASP A 114 -2.20 -7.15 -13.73
C ASP A 114 -2.35 -7.56 -12.26
N LYS A 115 -1.92 -6.72 -11.32
CA LYS A 115 -1.91 -6.98 -9.87
C LYS A 115 -2.65 -5.89 -9.13
N LYS A 116 -3.45 -6.30 -8.13
CA LYS A 116 -4.17 -5.39 -7.23
C LYS A 116 -4.21 -5.97 -5.82
N LEU A 117 -3.87 -5.16 -4.83
CA LEU A 117 -4.05 -5.51 -3.42
C LEU A 117 -5.44 -5.12 -2.95
N GLU A 118 -6.07 -6.03 -2.21
CA GLU A 118 -7.35 -5.81 -1.53
C GLU A 118 -7.22 -6.22 -0.06
N CYS A 119 -7.88 -5.48 0.84
CA CYS A 119 -7.91 -5.81 2.25
C CYS A 119 -8.98 -6.90 2.49
N GLU A 120 -8.59 -8.01 3.11
CA GLU A 120 -9.51 -9.05 3.56
C GLU A 120 -9.89 -8.86 5.03
N LEU A 121 -8.90 -8.55 5.90
CA LEU A 121 -9.15 -8.39 7.32
C LEU A 121 -8.18 -7.38 7.91
N THR A 122 -8.64 -6.59 8.86
CA THR A 122 -7.79 -5.68 9.66
C THR A 122 -8.00 -5.96 11.15
N ILE A 123 -6.89 -6.10 11.86
CA ILE A 123 -6.82 -6.23 13.32
C ILE A 123 -6.11 -4.99 13.86
N LYS A 124 -6.70 -4.36 14.87
CA LYS A 124 -6.15 -3.21 15.59
C LYS A 124 -6.11 -3.53 17.10
N ASP A 125 -4.94 -3.41 17.71
CA ASP A 125 -4.74 -3.76 19.11
C ASP A 125 -5.31 -5.15 19.46
N GLY A 126 -5.15 -6.14 18.56
CA GLY A 126 -5.69 -7.48 18.72
C GLY A 126 -7.20 -7.63 18.47
N GLN A 127 -7.92 -6.57 18.12
CA GLN A 127 -9.35 -6.59 17.82
C GLN A 127 -9.59 -6.52 16.31
N ILE A 128 -10.50 -7.37 15.81
CA ILE A 128 -10.92 -7.32 14.40
C ILE A 128 -11.79 -6.07 14.21
N VAL A 129 -11.33 -5.16 13.34
CA VAL A 129 -12.01 -3.90 13.03
C VAL A 129 -12.57 -3.85 11.61
N TYR A 130 -12.15 -4.77 10.77
CA TYR A 130 -12.65 -4.94 9.41
C TYR A 130 -12.52 -6.40 8.97
N ASP A 131 -13.56 -6.95 8.38
CA ASP A 131 -13.59 -8.30 7.83
C ASP A 131 -14.49 -8.30 6.58
N LEU A 132 -13.85 -8.32 5.41
CA LEU A 132 -14.56 -8.17 4.13
C LEU A 132 -15.49 -9.33 3.84
N ASN A 133 -15.03 -10.56 4.09
CA ASN A 133 -15.72 -11.78 3.69
C ASN A 133 -16.16 -12.66 4.89
N GLY A 134 -16.11 -12.13 6.10
CA GLY A 134 -16.49 -12.85 7.31
C GLY A 134 -15.58 -14.01 7.66
N ILE A 135 -14.27 -13.94 7.26
CA ILE A 135 -13.32 -15.05 7.50
C ILE A 135 -13.07 -15.33 8.98
N SER A 136 -13.40 -14.40 9.85
CA SER A 136 -13.32 -14.55 11.31
C SER A 136 -14.56 -15.18 11.93
N ASN A 137 -15.63 -15.34 11.18
CA ASN A 137 -16.90 -15.86 11.66
C ASN A 137 -17.09 -17.35 11.28
N LYS A 138 -17.85 -18.05 12.09
CA LYS A 138 -18.30 -19.42 11.79
C LYS A 138 -19.41 -19.37 10.73
N PHE A 139 -19.54 -20.45 9.97
CA PHE A 139 -20.72 -20.61 9.11
C PHE A 139 -21.98 -20.77 9.97
N TRP A 140 -23.12 -20.30 9.45
CA TRP A 140 -24.41 -20.30 10.17
C TRP A 140 -24.90 -21.70 10.59
N ASN A 141 -24.34 -22.75 9.99
CA ASN A 141 -24.71 -24.17 10.26
C ASN A 141 -23.65 -24.93 11.09
N GLU A 142 -22.66 -24.24 11.63
CA GLU A 142 -21.67 -24.72 12.61
C GLU A 142 -21.98 -24.17 14.01
#